data_de68a5b3343f50bb17ddaf2da7622041
#
_entry.id   de68a5b3343f50bb17ddaf2da7622041
#
_cell.length_a   1.000
_cell.length_b   1.000
_cell.length_c   1.000
_cell.angle_alpha   90.00
_cell.angle_beta   90.00
_cell.angle_gamma   90.00
#
_symmetry.space_group_name_H-M   'P 1'
#
loop_
_entity.id
_entity.type
_entity.pdbx_description
1 polymer ?
#
loop_
_entity_poly.entity_id
_entity_poly.type
_entity_poly.pdbx_seq_one_letter_code
_entity_poly.pdbx_strand_id
1 'polypeptide(L)'
;ISLSCNSYFANAYRKTIDTKSPTEESFNNWSDQMKSFGLGEYLNNDLSVGKKGVIQDFEFYNNWYPDFKWGATTTLSNSIGQGEVLVTPIQLANMTAAIANKGFYYTPHIIKKIGGAEIDSMFKIKNYTLIDSTYFDPIIEGLSKVYTSGTAKFLQVPGIEICGKTGTAENFTKINGKKT
;
A
#
# COMPACT_ATOMS: atom_id res chain seq x y z
N ILE A 1 -10.42 -10.76 -1.24
CA ILE A 1 -10.46 -9.49 -0.49
C ILE A 1 -11.41 -9.60 0.70
N SER A 2 -12.69 -9.96 0.47
CA SER A 2 -13.77 -9.95 1.48
C SER A 2 -13.49 -10.76 2.76
N LEU A 3 -12.81 -11.90 2.65
CA LEU A 3 -12.47 -12.78 3.77
C LEU A 3 -11.04 -12.60 4.31
N SER A 4 -10.30 -11.61 3.84
CA SER A 4 -8.91 -11.33 4.28
C SER A 4 -7.98 -12.57 4.25
N CYS A 5 -8.04 -13.36 3.18
CA CYS A 5 -7.32 -14.62 3.08
C CYS A 5 -5.82 -14.38 2.79
N ASN A 6 -4.96 -14.54 3.78
CA ASN A 6 -3.52 -14.34 3.65
C ASN A 6 -2.90 -15.30 2.62
N SER A 7 -3.35 -16.55 2.56
CA SER A 7 -2.86 -17.53 1.58
C SER A 7 -3.13 -17.10 0.14
N TYR A 8 -4.25 -16.42 -0.11
CA TYR A 8 -4.54 -15.86 -1.43
C TYR A 8 -3.54 -14.77 -1.79
N PHE A 9 -3.32 -13.80 -0.90
CA PHE A 9 -2.39 -12.69 -1.14
C PHE A 9 -0.95 -13.17 -1.27
N ALA A 10 -0.54 -14.15 -0.44
CA ALA A 10 0.76 -14.78 -0.54
C ALA A 10 0.97 -15.45 -1.91
N ASN A 11 -0.02 -16.18 -2.42
CA ASN A 11 0.07 -16.80 -3.75
C ASN A 11 0.03 -15.78 -4.89
N ALA A 12 -0.76 -14.70 -4.78
CA ALA A 12 -0.77 -13.63 -5.75
C ALA A 12 0.60 -12.94 -5.82
N TYR A 13 1.15 -12.56 -4.68
CA TYR A 13 2.47 -11.95 -4.57
C TYR A 13 3.56 -12.85 -5.19
N ARG A 14 3.59 -14.15 -4.82
CA ARG A 14 4.54 -15.11 -5.38
C ARG A 14 4.49 -15.17 -6.91
N LYS A 15 3.30 -15.09 -7.49
CA LYS A 15 3.13 -15.08 -8.95
C LYS A 15 3.62 -13.76 -9.58
N THR A 16 3.49 -12.64 -8.88
CA THR A 16 3.89 -11.33 -9.37
C THR A 16 5.41 -11.19 -9.43
N ILE A 17 6.13 -11.67 -8.39
CA ILE A 17 7.59 -11.49 -8.30
C ILE A 17 8.41 -12.67 -8.84
N ASP A 18 7.78 -13.66 -9.44
CA ASP A 18 8.32 -14.97 -9.80
C ASP A 18 8.70 -15.86 -8.61
N THR A 19 8.09 -17.04 -8.56
CA THR A 19 8.06 -17.90 -7.36
C THR A 19 9.40 -18.54 -6.99
N LYS A 20 10.25 -18.80 -7.98
CA LYS A 20 11.46 -19.63 -7.76
C LYS A 20 12.73 -18.79 -7.59
N SER A 21 12.81 -17.69 -8.25
CA SER A 21 13.99 -16.83 -8.27
C SER A 21 13.56 -15.46 -8.78
N PRO A 22 13.19 -14.52 -7.91
CA PRO A 22 12.85 -13.18 -8.36
C PRO A 22 13.99 -12.61 -9.21
N THR A 23 13.65 -12.08 -10.37
CA THR A 23 14.57 -11.28 -11.15
C THR A 23 14.50 -9.84 -10.67
N GLU A 24 15.56 -9.07 -10.96
CA GLU A 24 15.55 -7.64 -10.70
C GLU A 24 14.32 -6.96 -11.32
N GLU A 25 14.02 -7.29 -12.56
CA GLU A 25 12.86 -6.75 -13.29
C GLU A 25 11.53 -7.09 -12.59
N SER A 26 11.29 -8.35 -12.25
CA SER A 26 10.02 -8.77 -11.65
C SER A 26 9.80 -8.17 -10.26
N PHE A 27 10.85 -8.08 -9.45
CA PHE A 27 10.75 -7.54 -8.10
C PHE A 27 10.64 -6.01 -8.11
N ASN A 28 11.46 -5.33 -8.91
CA ASN A 28 11.40 -3.88 -9.03
C ASN A 28 10.08 -3.43 -9.65
N ASN A 29 9.52 -4.17 -10.60
CA ASN A 29 8.18 -3.89 -11.13
C ASN A 29 7.11 -3.91 -10.01
N TRP A 30 7.13 -4.91 -9.11
CA TRP A 30 6.25 -4.91 -7.93
C TRP A 30 6.51 -3.70 -7.03
N SER A 31 7.77 -3.40 -6.72
CA SER A 31 8.15 -2.26 -5.88
C SER A 31 7.68 -0.93 -6.46
N ASP A 32 7.88 -0.73 -7.76
CA ASP A 32 7.50 0.49 -8.47
C ASP A 32 5.98 0.65 -8.54
N GLN A 33 5.24 -0.44 -8.74
CA GLN A 33 3.79 -0.42 -8.63
C GLN A 33 3.34 0.04 -7.24
N MET A 34 3.93 -0.47 -6.17
CA MET A 34 3.61 -0.02 -4.80
C MET A 34 3.94 1.46 -4.59
N LYS A 35 5.13 1.90 -5.04
CA LYS A 35 5.55 3.31 -4.96
C LYS A 35 4.64 4.23 -5.77
N SER A 36 4.08 3.76 -6.88
CA SER A 36 3.16 4.56 -7.71
C SER A 36 1.87 4.98 -6.99
N PHE A 37 1.51 4.31 -5.89
CA PHE A 37 0.44 4.72 -4.99
C PHE A 37 0.88 5.76 -3.93
N GLY A 38 2.14 6.20 -3.97
CA GLY A 38 2.74 7.08 -2.98
C GLY A 38 3.25 6.37 -1.72
N LEU A 39 3.35 5.01 -1.74
CA LEU A 39 3.90 4.24 -0.63
C LEU A 39 5.43 4.26 -0.66
N GLY A 40 6.07 4.39 0.50
CA GLY A 40 7.53 4.38 0.58
C GLY A 40 8.22 5.61 -0.02
N GLU A 41 7.47 6.65 -0.38
CA GLU A 41 7.96 7.89 -0.97
C GLU A 41 7.43 9.13 -0.26
N TYR A 42 8.13 10.26 -0.37
CA TYR A 42 7.57 11.54 0.08
C TYR A 42 6.44 11.96 -0.86
N LEU A 43 5.27 12.24 -0.30
CA LEU A 43 4.11 12.69 -1.09
C LEU A 43 4.22 14.15 -1.55
N ASN A 44 5.29 14.86 -1.12
CA ASN A 44 5.50 16.29 -1.44
C ASN A 44 4.29 17.16 -1.05
N ASN A 45 3.67 16.85 0.09
CA ASN A 45 2.55 17.60 0.64
C ASN A 45 3.02 18.92 1.29
N ASP A 46 2.08 19.71 1.75
CA ASP A 46 2.31 21.01 2.40
C ASP A 46 2.70 20.89 3.89
N LEU A 47 2.98 19.69 4.38
CA LEU A 47 3.49 19.47 5.73
C LEU A 47 5.00 19.63 5.75
N SER A 48 5.51 20.40 6.71
CA SER A 48 6.94 20.66 6.89
C SER A 48 7.74 19.46 7.42
N VAL A 49 7.05 18.44 7.92
CA VAL A 49 7.64 17.23 8.50
C VAL A 49 6.91 16.01 8.00
N GLY A 50 7.64 14.92 7.74
CA GLY A 50 7.07 13.68 7.30
C GLY A 50 8.06 12.52 7.37
N LYS A 51 7.53 11.32 7.24
CA LYS A 51 8.32 10.09 7.07
C LYS A 51 8.09 9.55 5.65
N LYS A 52 9.18 9.15 5.00
CA LYS A 52 9.11 8.57 3.67
C LYS A 52 8.42 7.19 3.69
N GLY A 53 8.50 6.47 4.81
CA GLY A 53 8.18 5.04 4.81
C GLY A 53 9.23 4.23 4.05
N VAL A 54 8.93 2.97 3.74
CA VAL A 54 9.87 2.08 3.03
C VAL A 54 9.08 1.09 2.19
N ILE A 55 9.39 1.03 0.90
CA ILE A 55 9.12 -0.09 0.00
C ILE A 55 10.46 -0.49 -0.59
N GLN A 56 10.94 -1.67 -0.25
CA GLN A 56 12.25 -2.15 -0.65
C GLN A 56 12.26 -2.59 -2.12
N ASP A 57 13.46 -2.54 -2.72
CA ASP A 57 13.75 -3.00 -4.08
C ASP A 57 14.58 -4.28 -4.08
N PHE A 58 14.93 -4.75 -5.27
CA PHE A 58 15.73 -5.95 -5.45
C PHE A 58 17.15 -5.82 -4.90
N GLU A 59 17.76 -4.64 -5.07
CA GLU A 59 19.13 -4.39 -4.59
C GLU A 59 19.22 -4.46 -3.07
N PHE A 60 18.22 -3.94 -2.36
CA PHE A 60 18.15 -4.04 -0.91
C PHE A 60 18.24 -5.49 -0.44
N TYR A 61 17.47 -6.40 -1.02
CA TYR A 61 17.48 -7.80 -0.60
C TYR A 61 18.76 -8.53 -0.98
N ASN A 62 19.39 -8.20 -2.12
CA ASN A 62 20.70 -8.73 -2.47
C ASN A 62 21.78 -8.30 -1.46
N ASN A 63 21.76 -7.06 -1.03
CA ASN A 63 22.69 -6.53 -0.05
C ASN A 63 22.42 -7.08 1.36
N TRP A 64 21.14 -7.35 1.68
CA TRP A 64 20.75 -7.91 2.98
C TRP A 64 21.06 -9.40 3.12
N TYR A 65 21.07 -10.13 2.00
CA TYR A 65 21.34 -11.57 1.94
C TYR A 65 22.50 -11.90 0.98
N PRO A 66 23.73 -11.40 1.22
CA PRO A 66 24.83 -11.57 0.26
C PRO A 66 25.26 -13.02 0.05
N ASP A 67 25.16 -13.85 1.09
CA ASP A 67 25.61 -15.26 1.09
C ASP A 67 24.44 -16.26 0.89
N PHE A 68 23.25 -15.76 0.61
CA PHE A 68 22.05 -16.59 0.62
C PHE A 68 21.10 -16.19 -0.49
N LYS A 69 20.64 -17.16 -1.24
CA LYS A 69 19.67 -16.90 -2.33
C LYS A 69 18.29 -16.67 -1.75
N TRP A 70 17.88 -15.41 -1.66
CA TRP A 70 16.56 -15.03 -1.24
C TRP A 70 15.50 -15.24 -2.35
N GLY A 71 14.22 -15.26 -1.98
CA GLY A 71 13.13 -15.46 -2.92
C GLY A 71 11.77 -15.08 -2.32
N ALA A 72 10.71 -15.44 -3.02
CA ALA A 72 9.35 -15.10 -2.61
C ALA A 72 8.98 -15.57 -1.20
N THR A 73 9.55 -16.64 -0.70
CA THR A 73 9.33 -17.12 0.68
C THR A 73 9.99 -16.22 1.71
N THR A 74 11.16 -15.66 1.40
CA THR A 74 11.89 -14.74 2.27
C THR A 74 11.14 -13.43 2.45
N THR A 75 10.52 -12.95 1.38
CA THR A 75 9.82 -11.66 1.33
C THR A 75 8.30 -11.80 1.44
N LEU A 76 7.78 -12.96 1.86
CA LEU A 76 6.36 -13.29 1.83
C LEU A 76 5.49 -12.35 2.67
N SER A 77 6.05 -11.78 3.74
CA SER A 77 5.37 -10.82 4.60
C SER A 77 4.94 -9.56 3.86
N ASN A 78 5.67 -9.18 2.78
CA ASN A 78 5.30 -8.05 1.93
C ASN A 78 3.93 -8.22 1.28
N SER A 79 3.51 -9.46 1.03
CA SER A 79 2.21 -9.78 0.43
C SER A 79 0.99 -9.31 1.22
N ILE A 80 1.18 -9.05 2.51
CA ILE A 80 0.15 -8.59 3.44
C ILE A 80 0.52 -7.25 4.10
N GLY A 81 1.51 -6.54 3.54
CA GLY A 81 1.95 -5.23 4.03
C GLY A 81 2.71 -5.28 5.35
N GLN A 82 3.41 -6.40 5.61
CA GLN A 82 4.29 -6.58 6.77
C GLN A 82 5.75 -6.80 6.34
N GLY A 83 6.59 -7.23 7.25
CA GLY A 83 8.01 -7.39 6.99
C GLY A 83 8.71 -6.05 6.87
N GLU A 84 9.37 -5.81 5.74
CA GLU A 84 10.12 -4.59 5.47
C GLU A 84 9.26 -3.45 4.91
N VAL A 85 7.95 -3.66 4.74
CA VAL A 85 7.02 -2.60 4.31
C VAL A 85 6.69 -1.68 5.47
N LEU A 86 7.07 -0.42 5.36
CA LEU A 86 6.76 0.63 6.32
C LEU A 86 6.06 1.79 5.61
N VAL A 87 4.86 2.12 6.05
CA VAL A 87 4.06 3.19 5.46
C VAL A 87 3.47 4.10 6.53
N THR A 88 3.23 5.34 6.16
CA THR A 88 2.59 6.31 7.05
C THR A 88 1.07 6.28 6.87
N PRO A 89 0.28 6.71 7.88
CA PRO A 89 -1.18 6.79 7.75
C PRO A 89 -1.64 7.65 6.56
N ILE A 90 -0.94 8.74 6.25
CA ILE A 90 -1.27 9.60 5.10
C ILE A 90 -1.05 8.86 3.77
N GLN A 91 -0.02 8.00 3.68
CA GLN A 91 0.21 7.19 2.48
C GLN A 91 -0.88 6.13 2.31
N LEU A 92 -1.36 5.51 3.40
CA LEU A 92 -2.50 4.58 3.34
C LEU A 92 -3.78 5.28 2.90
N ALA A 93 -4.04 6.49 3.42
CA ALA A 93 -5.18 7.30 2.98
C ALA A 93 -5.07 7.66 1.50
N ASN A 94 -3.87 8.05 1.04
CA ASN A 94 -3.59 8.36 -0.36
C ASN A 94 -3.79 7.15 -1.28
N MET A 95 -3.27 5.97 -0.90
CA MET A 95 -3.50 4.72 -1.63
C MET A 95 -5.00 4.40 -1.74
N THR A 96 -5.74 4.59 -0.66
CA THR A 96 -7.20 4.38 -0.66
C THR A 96 -7.90 5.34 -1.60
N ALA A 97 -7.49 6.62 -1.62
CA ALA A 97 -8.00 7.61 -2.57
C ALA A 97 -7.66 7.23 -4.02
N ALA A 98 -6.43 6.74 -4.28
CA ALA A 98 -6.04 6.28 -5.61
C ALA A 98 -6.89 5.09 -6.09
N ILE A 99 -7.20 4.16 -5.20
CA ILE A 99 -8.10 3.03 -5.51
C ILE A 99 -9.52 3.53 -5.81
N ALA A 100 -10.06 4.42 -4.98
CA ALA A 100 -11.40 4.98 -5.15
C ALA A 100 -11.53 5.77 -6.47
N ASN A 101 -10.48 6.45 -6.88
CA ASN A 101 -10.39 7.19 -8.13
C ASN A 101 -9.99 6.33 -9.34
N LYS A 102 -9.87 5.01 -9.18
CA LYS A 102 -9.50 4.07 -10.26
C LYS A 102 -8.15 4.38 -10.90
N GLY A 103 -7.13 4.61 -10.06
CA GLY A 103 -5.75 4.69 -10.48
C GLY A 103 -5.10 6.07 -10.47
N PHE A 104 -5.70 7.08 -9.84
CA PHE A 104 -5.03 8.36 -9.63
C PHE A 104 -5.32 8.98 -8.26
N TYR A 105 -4.45 9.87 -7.82
CA TYR A 105 -4.64 10.69 -6.64
C TYR A 105 -4.15 12.13 -6.87
N TYR A 106 -4.62 13.04 -6.05
CA TYR A 106 -4.02 14.36 -5.90
C TYR A 106 -3.10 14.37 -4.70
N THR A 107 -2.02 15.11 -4.76
CA THR A 107 -1.12 15.25 -3.60
C THR A 107 -1.92 15.71 -2.38
N PRO A 108 -1.94 14.92 -1.27
CA PRO A 108 -2.66 15.31 -0.06
C PRO A 108 -2.13 16.62 0.49
N HIS A 109 -3.02 17.54 0.86
CA HIS A 109 -2.65 18.83 1.42
C HIS A 109 -3.69 19.31 2.43
N ILE A 110 -3.27 20.15 3.36
CA ILE A 110 -4.12 20.71 4.42
C ILE A 110 -4.57 22.13 4.04
N ILE A 111 -3.69 22.88 3.39
CA ILE A 111 -3.95 24.27 3.06
C ILE A 111 -4.89 24.33 1.86
N LYS A 112 -6.07 24.89 2.07
CA LYS A 112 -7.04 25.13 1.01
C LYS A 112 -6.82 26.48 0.32
N LYS A 113 -6.40 27.50 1.08
CA LYS A 113 -6.25 28.88 0.61
C LYS A 113 -5.39 29.70 1.58
N ILE A 114 -4.56 30.59 1.06
CA ILE A 114 -3.79 31.53 1.85
C ILE A 114 -4.22 32.95 1.46
N GLY A 115 -4.92 33.62 2.35
CA GLY A 115 -5.49 34.96 2.05
C GLY A 115 -6.43 34.92 0.85
N GLY A 116 -6.15 35.71 -0.17
CA GLY A 116 -6.88 35.72 -1.46
C GLY A 116 -6.27 34.80 -2.53
N ALA A 117 -5.09 34.24 -2.29
CA ALA A 117 -4.36 33.45 -3.27
C ALA A 117 -4.88 31.99 -3.33
N GLU A 118 -4.93 31.45 -4.53
CA GLU A 118 -5.19 30.02 -4.75
C GLU A 118 -4.01 29.16 -4.26
N ILE A 119 -4.29 27.89 -3.96
CA ILE A 119 -3.25 26.90 -3.68
C ILE A 119 -2.36 26.67 -4.90
N ASP A 120 -1.15 26.21 -4.66
CA ASP A 120 -0.20 25.82 -5.70
C ASP A 120 -0.85 24.84 -6.69
N SER A 121 -0.59 25.06 -7.97
CA SER A 121 -1.10 24.22 -9.05
C SER A 121 -0.69 22.75 -8.95
N MET A 122 0.43 22.44 -8.30
CA MET A 122 0.89 21.08 -8.07
C MET A 122 -0.16 20.21 -7.33
N PHE A 123 -0.95 20.80 -6.42
CA PHE A 123 -2.02 20.11 -5.70
C PHE A 123 -3.27 19.84 -6.56
N LYS A 124 -3.32 20.40 -7.76
CA LYS A 124 -4.40 20.21 -8.73
C LYS A 124 -4.04 19.21 -9.84
N ILE A 125 -2.81 18.67 -9.84
CA ILE A 125 -2.32 17.72 -10.84
C ILE A 125 -2.63 16.29 -10.37
N LYS A 126 -3.14 15.47 -11.29
CA LYS A 126 -3.35 14.04 -11.05
C LYS A 126 -2.03 13.28 -11.11
N ASN A 127 -1.74 12.54 -10.07
CA ASN A 127 -0.67 11.56 -10.05
C ASN A 127 -1.28 10.19 -10.39
N TYR A 128 -0.83 9.56 -11.46
CA TYR A 128 -1.36 8.27 -11.90
C TYR A 128 -0.53 7.11 -11.35
N THR A 129 -1.21 6.05 -10.95
CA THR A 129 -0.56 4.78 -10.62
C THR A 129 -0.14 4.06 -11.90
N LEU A 130 0.77 3.10 -11.77
CA LEU A 130 1.19 2.23 -12.87
C LEU A 130 0.18 1.12 -13.21
N ILE A 131 -0.94 1.08 -12.51
CA ILE A 131 -2.00 0.08 -12.70
C ILE A 131 -3.06 0.62 -13.65
N ASP A 132 -3.41 -0.17 -14.66
CA ASP A 132 -4.49 0.18 -15.58
C ASP A 132 -5.83 0.31 -14.86
N SER A 133 -6.60 1.34 -15.23
CA SER A 133 -7.87 1.70 -14.57
C SER A 133 -8.91 0.58 -14.61
N THR A 134 -8.85 -0.32 -15.58
CA THR A 134 -9.78 -1.45 -15.72
C THR A 134 -9.68 -2.48 -14.60
N TYR A 135 -8.53 -2.54 -13.91
CA TYR A 135 -8.33 -3.48 -12.81
C TYR A 135 -8.92 -3.01 -11.47
N PHE A 136 -9.36 -1.76 -11.36
CA PHE A 136 -9.87 -1.24 -10.09
C PHE A 136 -11.30 -1.65 -9.77
N ASP A 137 -12.18 -1.82 -10.79
CA ASP A 137 -13.59 -2.18 -10.55
C ASP A 137 -13.75 -3.48 -9.75
N PRO A 138 -13.12 -4.61 -10.11
CA PRO A 138 -13.22 -5.83 -9.30
C PRO A 138 -12.58 -5.69 -7.89
N ILE A 139 -11.60 -4.80 -7.74
CA ILE A 139 -11.00 -4.52 -6.42
C ILE A 139 -12.00 -3.75 -5.56
N ILE A 140 -12.62 -2.69 -6.08
CA ILE A 140 -13.63 -1.88 -5.38
C ILE A 140 -14.83 -2.74 -5.00
N GLU A 141 -15.32 -3.60 -5.90
CA GLU A 141 -16.38 -4.58 -5.58
C GLU A 141 -15.97 -5.51 -4.43
N GLY A 142 -14.72 -6.00 -4.47
CA GLY A 142 -14.18 -6.82 -3.38
C GLY A 142 -14.08 -6.08 -2.05
N LEU A 143 -13.76 -4.78 -2.07
CA LEU A 143 -13.72 -3.91 -0.88
C LEU A 143 -15.13 -3.62 -0.33
N SER A 144 -16.13 -3.45 -1.17
CA SER A 144 -17.55 -3.35 -0.76
C SER A 144 -18.00 -4.64 -0.07
N LYS A 145 -17.62 -5.81 -0.60
CA LYS A 145 -17.94 -7.11 0.00
C LYS A 145 -17.35 -7.33 1.40
N VAL A 146 -16.29 -6.61 1.78
CA VAL A 146 -15.76 -6.65 3.16
C VAL A 146 -16.83 -6.23 4.18
N TYR A 147 -17.65 -5.24 3.83
CA TYR A 147 -18.70 -4.70 4.70
C TYR A 147 -20.06 -5.39 4.48
N THR A 148 -20.38 -5.83 3.27
CA THR A 148 -21.70 -6.44 3.00
C THR A 148 -21.78 -7.91 3.45
N SER A 149 -20.70 -8.67 3.33
CA SER A 149 -20.69 -10.10 3.64
C SER A 149 -19.38 -10.63 4.23
N GLY A 150 -18.38 -9.75 4.38
CA GLY A 150 -17.01 -10.11 4.78
C GLY A 150 -16.69 -9.82 6.24
N THR A 151 -15.39 -9.60 6.48
CA THR A 151 -14.79 -9.47 7.83
C THR A 151 -15.28 -8.26 8.63
N ALA A 152 -15.81 -7.23 7.99
CA ALA A 152 -16.31 -6.01 8.63
C ALA A 152 -17.85 -5.86 8.53
N LYS A 153 -18.59 -6.95 8.30
CA LYS A 153 -20.06 -6.93 8.16
C LYS A 153 -20.77 -6.25 9.34
N PHE A 154 -20.22 -6.36 10.54
CA PHE A 154 -20.80 -5.75 11.76
C PHE A 154 -20.62 -4.22 11.84
N LEU A 155 -19.85 -3.61 10.91
CA LEU A 155 -19.64 -2.17 10.83
C LEU A 155 -20.49 -1.49 9.73
N GLN A 156 -21.50 -2.18 9.20
CA GLN A 156 -22.40 -1.59 8.22
C GLN A 156 -23.18 -0.43 8.82
N VAL A 157 -23.31 0.64 8.04
CA VAL A 157 -24.15 1.81 8.38
C VAL A 157 -25.30 1.88 7.39
N PRO A 158 -26.57 1.83 7.86
CA PRO A 158 -27.73 1.90 6.98
C PRO A 158 -27.70 3.16 6.10
N GLY A 159 -27.93 2.99 4.80
CA GLY A 159 -27.96 4.09 3.84
C GLY A 159 -26.58 4.62 3.39
N ILE A 160 -25.47 4.02 3.87
CA ILE A 160 -24.12 4.40 3.46
C ILE A 160 -23.42 3.16 2.87
N GLU A 161 -22.97 3.27 1.63
CA GLU A 161 -22.08 2.27 1.05
C GLU A 161 -20.64 2.52 1.50
N ILE A 162 -20.02 1.50 2.11
CA ILE A 162 -18.65 1.56 2.62
C ILE A 162 -17.80 0.53 1.88
N CYS A 163 -16.66 0.97 1.36
CA CYS A 163 -15.62 0.13 0.79
C CYS A 163 -14.37 0.21 1.65
N GLY A 164 -13.74 -0.92 1.93
CA GLY A 164 -12.51 -0.91 2.73
C GLY A 164 -11.94 -2.30 2.95
N LYS A 165 -10.84 -2.35 3.68
CA LYS A 165 -10.14 -3.58 4.03
C LYS A 165 -9.72 -3.53 5.49
N THR A 166 -10.02 -4.58 6.24
CA THR A 166 -9.47 -4.77 7.58
C THR A 166 -7.96 -4.95 7.52
N GLY A 167 -7.24 -4.32 8.44
CA GLY A 167 -5.80 -4.45 8.60
C GLY A 167 -5.46 -4.87 10.03
N THR A 168 -4.43 -5.72 10.17
CA THR A 168 -3.84 -6.08 11.45
C THR A 168 -2.33 -5.99 11.28
N ALA A 169 -1.69 -5.11 12.03
CA ALA A 169 -0.23 -5.00 12.06
C ALA A 169 0.30 -5.70 13.31
N GLU A 170 1.30 -6.54 13.13
CA GLU A 170 2.07 -7.05 14.24
C GLU A 170 3.09 -5.99 14.65
N ASN A 171 3.01 -5.53 15.88
CA ASN A 171 3.98 -4.61 16.46
C ASN A 171 4.59 -5.27 17.71
N PHE A 172 5.89 -5.46 17.69
CA PHE A 172 6.59 -6.08 18.82
C PHE A 172 7.44 -5.06 19.55
N THR A 173 7.17 -4.91 20.82
CA THR A 173 8.08 -4.18 21.73
C THR A 173 8.91 -5.21 22.49
N LYS A 174 10.24 -5.06 22.50
CA LYS A 174 11.11 -5.85 23.37
C LYS A 174 11.23 -5.14 24.71
N ILE A 175 10.63 -5.69 25.75
CA ILE A 175 10.83 -5.25 27.13
C ILE A 175 11.72 -6.27 27.82
N ASN A 176 12.88 -5.84 28.31
CA ASN A 176 13.89 -6.71 28.96
C ASN A 176 14.27 -7.96 28.12
N GLY A 177 14.41 -7.79 26.80
CA GLY A 177 14.79 -8.86 25.90
C GLY A 177 13.69 -9.86 25.56
N LYS A 178 12.50 -9.75 26.14
CA LYS A 178 11.34 -10.58 25.82
C LYS A 178 10.41 -9.83 24.86
N LYS A 179 9.93 -10.55 23.84
CA LYS A 179 8.89 -10.10 22.90
C LYS A 179 7.58 -9.98 23.67
N THR A 180 6.97 -8.80 23.72
CA THR A 180 5.65 -8.56 24.30
C THR A 180 4.74 -7.99 23.24
#